data_c425c5a6561d95b6c47649e55f7ef338
#
_entry.id   c425c5a6561d95b6c47649e55f7ef338
#
_cell.length_a   1.000
_cell.length_b   1.000
_cell.length_c   1.000
_cell.angle_alpha   90.00
_cell.angle_beta   90.00
_cell.angle_gamma   90.00
#
_symmetry.space_group_name_H-M   'P 1'
#
loop_
_entity.id
_entity.type
_entity.pdbx_description
1 polymer ?
#
loop_
_entity_poly.entity_id
_entity_poly.type
_entity_poly.pdbx_seq_one_letter_code
_entity_poly.pdbx_strand_id
1 'polypeptide(L)'
;MTRKIAVVFEGNYTNRYGGFNAVINRVVSLRAIADYAIDVYMIQVYDKGLTRLRRESTPASERPAAIEVEGVKIVMWWVERSWLDSLGHRMLGLSPTVMLGRLRALSARLRDYDIVSAHDRLAAHVALEAGRRYGMPVFFSWHGASIYTDPVEDRMIRRCTVELLKSPTCNFFVSEGLVREAHKLTPHFKYEILLNGAPPQFHRYSAAERHRLRSRLGVEDCKVVAYAGRFEPVKNVLWLPDIFHRIALKYDGRVVFWTMGSGWQSDHVKRGFDDSGIDYKMWGKVAPERMPELFNCVDVLVLPSRLEGFPLVTIEALACGANAVAADTVSTAEGIGRDNVFVLDDDFIDNISSRAAEMLARHIDQPLPEACSCAATAKKENEIYQRYLTKLPKNQ
;
A
#
# COMPACT_ATOMS: atom_id res chain seq x y z
N MET A 1 25.92 19.15 9.46
CA MET A 1 25.04 18.49 10.43
C MET A 1 24.10 17.60 9.65
N THR A 2 23.96 16.34 10.07
CA THR A 2 22.99 15.38 9.50
C THR A 2 21.58 15.89 9.74
N ARG A 3 20.75 15.99 8.70
CA ARG A 3 19.36 16.43 8.80
C ARG A 3 18.48 15.36 9.44
N LYS A 4 17.55 15.77 10.30
CA LYS A 4 16.65 14.87 11.02
C LYS A 4 15.26 14.86 10.41
N ILE A 5 14.76 13.68 10.09
CA ILE A 5 13.42 13.49 9.55
C ILE A 5 12.61 12.63 10.53
N ALA A 6 11.42 13.08 10.88
CA ALA A 6 10.43 12.25 11.54
C ALA A 6 9.44 11.70 10.52
N VAL A 7 9.30 10.39 10.46
CA VAL A 7 8.23 9.71 9.72
C VAL A 7 7.16 9.28 10.71
N VAL A 8 5.94 9.74 10.52
CA VAL A 8 4.81 9.44 11.40
C VAL A 8 3.71 8.79 10.57
N PHE A 9 3.20 7.64 11.00
CA PHE A 9 2.12 6.97 10.30
C PHE A 9 1.16 6.25 11.26
N GLU A 10 -0.06 6.02 10.79
CA GLU A 10 -1.03 5.17 11.48
C GLU A 10 -0.92 3.74 10.94
N GLY A 11 -0.93 2.75 11.82
CA GLY A 11 -0.81 1.37 11.38
C GLY A 11 -1.31 0.36 12.38
N ASN A 12 -1.25 -0.90 11.96
CA ASN A 12 -1.46 -2.05 12.82
C ASN A 12 -0.20 -2.93 12.75
N TYR A 13 0.52 -3.03 13.86
CA TYR A 13 1.80 -3.73 13.91
C TYR A 13 1.67 -5.26 13.72
N THR A 14 0.49 -5.83 13.99
CA THR A 14 0.20 -7.26 13.75
C THR A 14 -0.25 -7.54 12.32
N ASN A 15 -0.64 -6.48 11.58
CA ASN A 15 -1.22 -6.58 10.25
C ASN A 15 -0.52 -5.61 9.27
N ARG A 16 0.64 -6.04 8.76
CA ARG A 16 1.56 -5.23 7.96
C ARG A 16 1.20 -5.33 6.47
N TYR A 17 0.21 -4.57 6.02
CA TYR A 17 -0.20 -4.55 4.61
C TYR A 17 0.17 -3.24 3.90
N GLY A 18 0.11 -3.26 2.59
CA GLY A 18 0.18 -2.16 1.63
C GLY A 18 0.80 -0.85 2.13
N GLY A 19 0.02 -0.01 2.79
CA GLY A 19 0.49 1.29 3.32
C GLY A 19 1.64 1.18 4.32
N PHE A 20 1.61 0.19 5.23
CA PHE A 20 2.71 -0.06 6.17
C PHE A 20 4.02 -0.38 5.42
N ASN A 21 3.95 -1.33 4.47
CA ASN A 21 5.13 -1.72 3.67
C ASN A 21 5.62 -0.56 2.82
N ALA A 22 4.72 0.24 2.23
CA ALA A 22 5.10 1.42 1.44
C ALA A 22 5.91 2.42 2.28
N VAL A 23 5.51 2.68 3.54
CA VAL A 23 6.24 3.58 4.45
C VAL A 23 7.63 3.02 4.76
N ILE A 24 7.73 1.73 5.14
CA ILE A 24 9.01 1.12 5.51
C ILE A 24 9.96 1.07 4.30
N ASN A 25 9.48 0.65 3.14
CA ASN A 25 10.26 0.63 1.91
C ASN A 25 10.84 2.01 1.56
N ARG A 26 10.06 3.08 1.73
CA ARG A 26 10.52 4.46 1.51
C ARG A 26 11.62 4.85 2.52
N VAL A 27 11.43 4.55 3.81
CA VAL A 27 12.42 4.84 4.85
C VAL A 27 13.75 4.11 4.57
N VAL A 28 13.68 2.81 4.28
CA VAL A 28 14.86 1.99 3.95
C VAL A 28 15.60 2.57 2.73
N SER A 29 14.85 2.87 1.67
CA SER A 29 15.43 3.36 0.42
C SER A 29 15.99 4.78 0.56
N LEU A 30 15.35 5.66 1.34
CA LEU A 30 15.85 7.00 1.58
C LEU A 30 17.13 6.99 2.43
N ARG A 31 17.24 6.09 3.43
CA ARG A 31 18.47 5.89 4.21
C ARG A 31 19.64 5.39 3.34
N ALA A 32 19.35 4.63 2.29
CA ALA A 32 20.38 4.08 1.40
C ALA A 32 21.03 5.13 0.50
N ILE A 33 20.37 6.26 0.22
CA ILE A 33 20.84 7.27 -0.75
C ILE A 33 21.19 8.63 -0.14
N ALA A 34 20.79 8.87 1.11
CA ALA A 34 20.97 10.17 1.75
C ALA A 34 21.33 10.01 3.24
N ASP A 35 22.21 10.88 3.73
CA ASP A 35 22.63 10.91 5.14
C ASP A 35 21.57 11.68 5.97
N TYR A 36 20.42 11.02 6.20
CA TYR A 36 19.38 11.52 7.09
C TYR A 36 19.31 10.68 8.37
N ALA A 37 19.19 11.35 9.51
CA ALA A 37 18.75 10.70 10.73
C ALA A 37 17.22 10.56 10.69
N ILE A 38 16.71 9.36 10.40
CA ILE A 38 15.28 9.12 10.24
C ILE A 38 14.75 8.34 11.44
N ASP A 39 13.86 8.96 12.21
CA ASP A 39 13.10 8.29 13.26
C ASP A 39 11.68 8.02 12.79
N VAL A 40 11.16 6.84 13.13
CA VAL A 40 9.86 6.37 12.67
C VAL A 40 8.93 6.16 13.87
N TYR A 41 7.77 6.79 13.82
CA TYR A 41 6.73 6.71 14.83
C TYR A 41 5.46 6.11 14.24
N MET A 42 4.93 5.06 14.86
CA MET A 42 3.66 4.48 14.46
C MET A 42 2.58 4.75 15.51
N ILE A 43 1.51 5.39 15.08
CA ILE A 43 0.32 5.61 15.91
C ILE A 43 -0.52 4.33 15.83
N GLN A 44 -0.71 3.70 16.97
CA GLN A 44 -1.59 2.53 17.12
C GLN A 44 -2.77 2.90 18.00
N VAL A 45 -3.96 2.92 17.41
CA VAL A 45 -5.20 3.19 18.14
C VAL A 45 -5.70 1.89 18.76
N TYR A 46 -6.16 1.96 20.02
CA TYR A 46 -6.82 0.86 20.71
C TYR A 46 -8.11 1.32 21.40
N ASP A 47 -9.05 0.40 21.52
CA ASP A 47 -10.32 0.63 22.19
C ASP A 47 -10.28 0.14 23.65
N LYS A 48 -10.98 0.85 24.58
CA LYS A 48 -11.11 0.49 25.99
C LYS A 48 -12.56 0.38 26.39
N GLY A 49 -12.87 -0.56 27.29
CA GLY A 49 -14.21 -0.73 27.86
C GLY A 49 -15.19 -1.48 26.97
N LEU A 50 -16.47 -1.10 26.96
CA LEU A 50 -17.55 -1.76 26.21
C LEU A 50 -17.32 -1.80 24.69
N THR A 51 -16.47 -0.91 24.15
CA THR A 51 -16.04 -0.94 22.75
C THR A 51 -15.11 -2.11 22.44
N ARG A 52 -14.49 -2.72 23.46
CA ARG A 52 -13.60 -3.89 23.37
C ARG A 52 -14.31 -5.15 22.84
N LEU A 53 -15.62 -5.26 23.05
CA LEU A 53 -16.42 -6.41 22.62
C LEU A 53 -16.58 -6.51 21.09
N ARG A 54 -16.21 -5.47 20.34
CA ARG A 54 -16.36 -5.40 18.88
C ARG A 54 -15.07 -5.46 18.08
N ARG A 55 -13.89 -5.37 18.70
CA ARG A 55 -12.58 -5.43 18.04
C ARG A 55 -11.54 -6.05 18.97
N GLU A 56 -10.65 -6.89 18.39
CA GLU A 56 -9.48 -7.40 19.10
C GLU A 56 -8.62 -6.23 19.58
N SER A 57 -8.54 -6.03 20.89
CA SER A 57 -7.65 -5.02 21.47
C SER A 57 -6.48 -5.71 22.12
N THR A 58 -5.26 -5.38 21.69
CA THR A 58 -4.03 -5.87 22.33
C THR A 58 -3.99 -5.49 23.81
N PRO A 59 -3.85 -6.45 24.73
CA PRO A 59 -3.71 -6.18 26.16
C PRO A 59 -2.55 -5.21 26.43
N ALA A 60 -2.65 -4.40 27.51
CA ALA A 60 -1.60 -3.44 27.83
C ALA A 60 -0.23 -4.10 28.07
N SER A 61 -0.21 -5.31 28.63
CA SER A 61 0.99 -6.14 28.85
C SER A 61 1.68 -6.58 27.56
N GLU A 62 0.97 -6.60 26.44
CA GLU A 62 1.47 -7.05 25.14
C GLU A 62 1.80 -5.90 24.19
N ARG A 63 1.74 -4.66 24.65
CA ARG A 63 1.99 -3.47 23.83
C ARG A 63 3.49 -3.15 23.81
N PRO A 64 4.20 -3.43 22.69
CA PRO A 64 5.61 -3.09 22.61
C PRO A 64 5.78 -1.55 22.59
N ALA A 65 6.88 -1.08 23.21
CA ALA A 65 7.28 0.33 23.09
C ALA A 65 7.91 0.64 21.75
N ALA A 66 8.52 -0.36 21.09
CA ALA A 66 9.06 -0.29 19.76
C ALA A 66 9.04 -1.68 19.11
N ILE A 67 9.04 -1.69 17.78
CA ILE A 67 9.23 -2.89 16.97
C ILE A 67 10.36 -2.63 15.97
N GLU A 68 10.92 -3.69 15.39
CA GLU A 68 11.91 -3.59 14.33
C GLU A 68 11.39 -4.30 13.08
N VAL A 69 11.53 -3.66 11.93
CA VAL A 69 11.12 -4.20 10.61
C VAL A 69 12.15 -3.76 9.59
N GLU A 70 12.76 -4.70 8.87
CA GLU A 70 13.79 -4.43 7.85
C GLU A 70 14.91 -3.48 8.34
N GLY A 71 15.38 -3.65 9.57
CA GLY A 71 16.39 -2.80 10.20
C GLY A 71 15.89 -1.39 10.58
N VAL A 72 14.59 -1.12 10.45
CA VAL A 72 13.98 0.13 10.88
C VAL A 72 13.34 -0.05 12.25
N LYS A 73 13.87 0.67 13.25
CA LYS A 73 13.23 0.78 14.56
C LYS A 73 12.04 1.71 14.48
N ILE A 74 10.87 1.20 14.82
CA ILE A 74 9.59 1.93 14.82
C ILE A 74 9.16 2.13 16.26
N VAL A 75 9.09 3.37 16.72
CA VAL A 75 8.60 3.73 18.05
C VAL A 75 7.08 3.68 18.05
N MET A 76 6.51 2.88 18.94
CA MET A 76 5.07 2.70 19.04
C MET A 76 4.43 3.80 19.87
N TRP A 77 3.44 4.49 19.31
CA TRP A 77 2.65 5.50 20.00
C TRP A 77 1.22 5.01 20.19
N TRP A 78 0.94 4.47 21.36
CA TRP A 78 -0.35 3.88 21.70
C TRP A 78 -1.35 4.97 22.11
N VAL A 79 -2.47 5.05 21.41
CA VAL A 79 -3.51 6.05 21.64
C VAL A 79 -4.83 5.36 21.92
N GLU A 80 -5.41 5.65 23.07
CA GLU A 80 -6.73 5.18 23.44
C GLU A 80 -7.80 6.00 22.73
N ARG A 81 -8.70 5.34 22.01
CA ARG A 81 -9.92 5.93 21.52
C ARG A 81 -10.99 5.89 22.63
N SER A 82 -11.47 7.04 23.05
CA SER A 82 -12.48 7.11 24.07
C SER A 82 -13.87 6.83 23.48
N TRP A 83 -14.80 6.38 24.33
CA TRP A 83 -16.19 6.21 23.93
C TRP A 83 -16.84 7.55 23.55
N LEU A 84 -16.37 8.67 24.13
CA LEU A 84 -16.80 10.03 23.78
C LEU A 84 -16.42 10.39 22.34
N ASP A 85 -15.21 10.02 21.88
CA ASP A 85 -14.81 10.21 20.49
C ASP A 85 -15.70 9.43 19.52
N SER A 86 -16.05 8.18 19.90
CA SER A 86 -16.92 7.33 19.08
C SER A 86 -18.37 7.84 19.05
N LEU A 87 -18.88 8.30 20.20
CA LEU A 87 -20.23 8.85 20.31
C LEU A 87 -20.34 10.21 19.59
N GLY A 88 -19.37 11.10 19.83
CA GLY A 88 -19.30 12.41 19.19
C GLY A 88 -19.23 12.29 17.66
N HIS A 89 -18.43 11.36 17.13
CA HIS A 89 -18.36 11.09 15.72
C HIS A 89 -19.71 10.57 15.17
N ARG A 90 -20.26 9.53 15.83
CA ARG A 90 -21.48 8.86 15.35
C ARG A 90 -22.74 9.72 15.42
N MET A 91 -22.88 10.53 16.47
CA MET A 91 -24.10 11.32 16.70
C MET A 91 -24.01 12.76 16.20
N LEU A 92 -22.83 13.37 16.23
CA LEU A 92 -22.64 14.80 15.97
C LEU A 92 -21.66 15.08 14.83
N GLY A 93 -21.09 14.05 14.21
CA GLY A 93 -20.09 14.22 13.15
C GLY A 93 -18.84 14.99 13.63
N LEU A 94 -18.50 14.89 14.91
CA LEU A 94 -17.38 15.60 15.48
C LEU A 94 -16.06 14.85 15.22
N SER A 95 -14.99 15.59 14.97
CA SER A 95 -13.64 15.04 14.96
C SER A 95 -13.31 14.41 16.33
N PRO A 96 -12.45 13.36 16.39
CA PRO A 96 -12.08 12.70 17.64
C PRO A 96 -11.17 13.58 18.51
N THR A 97 -11.73 14.65 19.09
CA THR A 97 -10.99 15.71 19.80
C THR A 97 -10.22 15.22 21.01
N VAL A 98 -10.77 14.23 21.76
CA VAL A 98 -10.09 13.65 22.93
C VAL A 98 -8.85 12.87 22.48
N MET A 99 -8.98 12.05 21.44
CA MET A 99 -7.88 11.28 20.84
C MET A 99 -6.80 12.22 20.28
N LEU A 100 -7.20 13.28 19.56
CA LEU A 100 -6.27 14.29 19.04
C LEU A 100 -5.56 15.03 20.18
N GLY A 101 -6.25 15.33 21.28
CA GLY A 101 -5.63 15.90 22.47
C GLY A 101 -4.51 15.02 23.06
N ARG A 102 -4.68 13.69 23.05
CA ARG A 102 -3.65 12.73 23.50
C ARG A 102 -2.43 12.65 22.55
N LEU A 103 -2.60 13.05 21.29
CA LEU A 103 -1.51 13.08 20.30
C LEU A 103 -0.61 14.33 20.42
N ARG A 104 -0.99 15.34 21.20
CA ARG A 104 -0.17 16.57 21.41
C ARG A 104 1.22 16.28 21.97
N ALA A 105 1.36 15.25 22.82
CA ALA A 105 2.66 14.85 23.35
C ALA A 105 3.59 14.30 22.24
N LEU A 106 3.02 13.63 21.23
CA LEU A 106 3.79 13.22 20.05
C LEU A 106 4.19 14.42 19.20
N SER A 107 3.28 15.37 18.94
CA SER A 107 3.61 16.61 18.24
C SER A 107 4.75 17.39 18.94
N ALA A 108 4.74 17.46 20.27
CA ALA A 108 5.80 18.11 21.05
C ALA A 108 7.16 17.40 20.90
N ARG A 109 7.16 16.07 20.72
CA ARG A 109 8.39 15.29 20.51
C ARG A 109 9.04 15.53 19.13
N LEU A 110 8.28 16.07 18.20
CA LEU A 110 8.76 16.37 16.84
C LEU A 110 9.50 17.72 16.75
N ARG A 111 9.70 18.43 17.83
CA ARG A 111 10.27 19.80 17.87
C ARG A 111 11.65 19.93 17.20
N ASP A 112 12.51 18.91 17.37
CA ASP A 112 13.92 18.97 16.98
C ASP A 112 14.20 18.32 15.60
N TYR A 113 13.15 18.11 14.79
CA TYR A 113 13.28 17.60 13.43
C TYR A 113 13.28 18.71 12.39
N ASP A 114 14.03 18.49 11.31
CA ASP A 114 14.08 19.41 10.16
C ASP A 114 12.87 19.24 9.24
N ILE A 115 12.34 18.02 9.15
CA ILE A 115 11.20 17.63 8.31
C ILE A 115 10.30 16.67 9.09
N VAL A 116 8.99 16.77 8.86
CA VAL A 116 8.03 15.74 9.26
C VAL A 116 7.32 15.20 8.02
N SER A 117 7.44 13.88 7.78
CA SER A 117 6.71 13.14 6.76
C SER A 117 5.60 12.34 7.42
N ALA A 118 4.36 12.63 7.10
CA ALA A 118 3.20 11.99 7.70
C ALA A 118 2.48 11.10 6.68
N HIS A 119 1.93 9.98 7.16
CA HIS A 119 1.11 9.08 6.38
C HIS A 119 -0.15 8.77 7.17
N ASP A 120 -1.29 8.85 6.53
CA ASP A 120 -2.63 8.72 7.12
C ASP A 120 -3.07 9.90 8.01
N ARG A 121 -4.38 9.99 8.26
CA ARG A 121 -5.02 11.19 8.81
C ARG A 121 -4.55 11.58 10.21
N LEU A 122 -4.40 10.61 11.13
CA LEU A 122 -3.96 10.92 12.50
C LEU A 122 -2.52 11.44 12.52
N ALA A 123 -1.65 10.83 11.72
CA ALA A 123 -0.27 11.29 11.56
C ALA A 123 -0.22 12.70 10.97
N ALA A 124 -1.09 13.02 10.00
CA ALA A 124 -1.17 14.36 9.43
C ALA A 124 -1.55 15.41 10.49
N HIS A 125 -2.51 15.14 11.36
CA HIS A 125 -2.86 16.07 12.44
C HIS A 125 -1.67 16.34 13.38
N VAL A 126 -0.93 15.29 13.77
CA VAL A 126 0.28 15.40 14.60
C VAL A 126 1.35 16.25 13.91
N ALA A 127 1.62 15.96 12.65
CA ALA A 127 2.63 16.65 11.86
C ALA A 127 2.28 18.14 11.64
N LEU A 128 1.02 18.44 11.30
CA LEU A 128 0.56 19.81 11.09
C LEU A 128 0.59 20.64 12.38
N GLU A 129 0.25 20.04 13.53
CA GLU A 129 0.38 20.72 14.83
C GLU A 129 1.86 21.04 15.12
N ALA A 130 2.77 20.09 14.88
CA ALA A 130 4.20 20.29 15.03
C ALA A 130 4.72 21.38 14.06
N GLY A 131 4.35 21.31 12.78
CA GLY A 131 4.73 22.28 11.76
C GLY A 131 4.28 23.71 12.09
N ARG A 132 3.04 23.87 12.58
CA ARG A 132 2.52 25.19 13.01
C ARG A 132 3.24 25.74 14.24
N ARG A 133 3.61 24.84 15.17
CA ARG A 133 4.22 25.23 16.44
C ARG A 133 5.72 25.52 16.33
N TYR A 134 6.42 24.77 15.49
CA TYR A 134 7.88 24.78 15.44
C TYR A 134 8.46 25.23 14.09
N GLY A 135 7.61 25.48 13.09
CA GLY A 135 8.02 26.06 11.80
C GLY A 135 8.68 25.09 10.82
N MET A 136 8.73 23.77 11.12
CA MET A 136 9.30 22.81 10.17
C MET A 136 8.35 22.51 9.00
N PRO A 137 8.88 22.17 7.81
CA PRO A 137 8.07 21.70 6.69
C PRO A 137 7.43 20.35 6.97
N VAL A 138 6.17 20.23 6.56
CA VAL A 138 5.36 19.03 6.70
C VAL A 138 5.01 18.50 5.33
N PHE A 139 5.30 17.23 5.10
CA PHE A 139 4.90 16.48 3.90
C PHE A 139 3.86 15.45 4.28
N PHE A 140 2.82 15.30 3.47
CA PHE A 140 1.77 14.35 3.74
C PHE A 140 1.57 13.40 2.55
N SER A 141 1.64 12.10 2.79
CA SER A 141 1.51 11.06 1.75
C SER A 141 0.11 10.45 1.74
N TRP A 142 -0.51 10.45 0.57
CA TRP A 142 -1.82 9.88 0.30
C TRP A 142 -1.69 8.53 -0.40
N HIS A 143 -2.27 7.46 0.20
CA HIS A 143 -2.12 6.09 -0.28
C HIS A 143 -3.37 5.49 -0.94
N GLY A 144 -4.52 6.17 -0.90
CA GLY A 144 -5.73 5.68 -1.57
C GLY A 144 -7.03 5.99 -0.84
N ALA A 145 -7.57 5.07 -0.05
CA ALA A 145 -8.91 5.13 0.53
C ALA A 145 -9.27 6.47 1.20
N SER A 146 -8.31 7.10 1.86
CA SER A 146 -8.45 8.43 2.49
C SER A 146 -8.77 9.56 1.51
N ILE A 147 -8.65 9.33 0.20
CA ILE A 147 -9.01 10.30 -0.86
C ILE A 147 -10.29 9.91 -1.57
N TYR A 148 -10.46 8.66 -2.02
CA TYR A 148 -11.54 8.29 -2.92
C TYR A 148 -12.69 7.49 -2.27
N THR A 149 -12.50 6.88 -1.10
CA THR A 149 -13.55 6.12 -0.40
C THR A 149 -14.10 6.88 0.80
N ASP A 150 -13.25 7.12 1.79
CA ASP A 150 -13.67 7.68 3.08
C ASP A 150 -14.37 9.04 2.99
N PRO A 151 -13.90 10.01 2.15
CA PRO A 151 -14.59 11.30 2.01
C PRO A 151 -15.94 11.22 1.28
N VAL A 152 -16.20 10.14 0.57
CA VAL A 152 -17.50 9.92 -0.11
C VAL A 152 -18.52 9.37 0.89
N GLU A 153 -18.09 8.49 1.77
CA GLU A 153 -18.95 7.80 2.74
C GLU A 153 -19.29 8.67 3.97
N ASP A 154 -18.42 9.63 4.33
CA ASP A 154 -18.54 10.42 5.55
C ASP A 154 -18.23 11.91 5.32
N ARG A 155 -19.25 12.77 5.56
CA ARG A 155 -19.13 14.24 5.39
C ARG A 155 -18.11 14.89 6.30
N MET A 156 -17.93 14.40 7.54
CA MET A 156 -16.95 14.93 8.48
C MET A 156 -15.55 14.55 8.01
N ILE A 157 -15.35 13.30 7.59
CA ILE A 157 -14.09 12.85 7.00
C ILE A 157 -13.76 13.67 5.75
N ARG A 158 -14.74 13.94 4.88
CA ARG A 158 -14.56 14.81 3.71
C ARG A 158 -14.02 16.19 4.10
N ARG A 159 -14.65 16.83 5.10
CA ARG A 159 -14.20 18.14 5.58
C ARG A 159 -12.77 18.10 6.11
N CYS A 160 -12.44 17.12 6.95
CA CYS A 160 -11.09 16.94 7.46
C CYS A 160 -10.07 16.69 6.32
N THR A 161 -10.42 15.86 5.34
CA THR A 161 -9.56 15.57 4.18
C THR A 161 -9.27 16.84 3.38
N VAL A 162 -10.29 17.69 3.13
CA VAL A 162 -10.09 18.99 2.45
C VAL A 162 -9.17 19.92 3.22
N GLU A 163 -9.30 19.98 4.55
CA GLU A 163 -8.42 20.78 5.40
C GLU A 163 -6.98 20.24 5.37
N LEU A 164 -6.80 18.92 5.42
CA LEU A 164 -5.50 18.27 5.33
C LEU A 164 -4.82 18.49 3.97
N LEU A 165 -5.57 18.45 2.86
CA LEU A 165 -5.03 18.73 1.52
C LEU A 165 -4.44 20.13 1.40
N LYS A 166 -5.05 21.14 2.05
CA LYS A 166 -4.65 22.55 1.96
C LYS A 166 -3.51 22.93 2.90
N SER A 167 -3.24 22.12 3.92
CA SER A 167 -2.45 22.53 5.08
C SER A 167 -0.96 22.17 5.04
N PRO A 168 -0.48 21.09 4.43
CA PRO A 168 0.93 20.74 4.46
C PRO A 168 1.77 21.62 3.53
N THR A 169 3.08 21.58 3.73
CA THR A 169 4.06 22.20 2.84
C THR A 169 3.93 21.64 1.43
N CYS A 170 3.75 20.32 1.32
CA CYS A 170 3.48 19.61 0.08
C CYS A 170 2.78 18.26 0.35
N ASN A 171 1.81 17.93 -0.49
CA ASN A 171 1.20 16.61 -0.51
C ASN A 171 1.98 15.69 -1.45
N PHE A 172 2.20 14.44 -1.06
CA PHE A 172 2.70 13.38 -1.91
C PHE A 172 1.56 12.45 -2.31
N PHE A 173 1.37 12.26 -3.60
CA PHE A 173 0.41 11.30 -4.12
C PHE A 173 1.14 10.14 -4.77
N VAL A 174 0.70 8.93 -4.47
CA VAL A 174 1.28 7.72 -5.05
C VAL A 174 0.84 7.48 -6.50
N SER A 175 0.01 8.36 -7.07
CA SER A 175 -0.43 8.28 -8.46
C SER A 175 -1.07 9.58 -8.94
N GLU A 176 -1.07 9.82 -10.25
CA GLU A 176 -1.84 10.92 -10.88
C GLU A 176 -3.35 10.71 -10.71
N GLY A 177 -3.79 9.46 -10.75
CA GLY A 177 -5.19 9.12 -10.50
C GLY A 177 -5.69 9.64 -9.16
N LEU A 178 -4.90 9.47 -8.09
CA LEU A 178 -5.26 10.02 -6.77
C LEU A 178 -5.27 11.55 -6.75
N VAL A 179 -4.42 12.22 -7.52
CA VAL A 179 -4.46 13.68 -7.68
C VAL A 179 -5.79 14.09 -8.33
N ARG A 180 -6.22 13.39 -9.38
CA ARG A 180 -7.52 13.67 -10.02
C ARG A 180 -8.69 13.51 -9.04
N GLU A 181 -8.66 12.47 -8.21
CA GLU A 181 -9.67 12.27 -7.16
C GLU A 181 -9.63 13.38 -6.08
N ALA A 182 -8.44 13.80 -5.66
CA ALA A 182 -8.27 14.89 -4.70
C ALA A 182 -8.81 16.24 -5.25
N HIS A 183 -8.65 16.50 -6.54
CA HIS A 183 -9.22 17.71 -7.19
C HIS A 183 -10.75 17.73 -7.18
N LYS A 184 -11.44 16.59 -7.11
CA LYS A 184 -12.89 16.54 -6.89
C LYS A 184 -13.31 17.00 -5.49
N LEU A 185 -12.37 16.95 -4.52
CA LEU A 185 -12.62 17.41 -3.15
C LEU A 185 -12.32 18.90 -2.97
N THR A 186 -11.21 19.37 -3.56
CA THR A 186 -10.79 20.79 -3.52
C THR A 186 -9.87 21.11 -4.70
N PRO A 187 -10.03 22.29 -5.36
CA PRO A 187 -9.25 22.60 -6.56
C PRO A 187 -7.81 23.04 -6.28
N HIS A 188 -7.51 23.50 -5.06
CA HIS A 188 -6.23 24.15 -4.76
C HIS A 188 -5.50 23.50 -3.60
N PHE A 189 -4.38 22.83 -3.89
CA PHE A 189 -3.42 22.31 -2.93
C PHE A 189 -2.04 22.12 -3.61
N LYS A 190 -0.97 22.14 -2.83
CA LYS A 190 0.38 21.88 -3.33
C LYS A 190 0.63 20.38 -3.31
N TYR A 191 1.17 19.84 -4.39
CA TYR A 191 1.46 18.41 -4.48
C TYR A 191 2.64 18.07 -5.36
N GLU A 192 3.15 16.87 -5.15
CA GLU A 192 4.11 16.17 -6.01
C GLU A 192 3.62 14.71 -6.14
N ILE A 193 3.84 14.12 -7.29
CA ILE A 193 3.59 12.70 -7.48
C ILE A 193 4.84 11.94 -7.05
N LEU A 194 4.66 11.00 -6.13
CA LEU A 194 5.71 10.16 -5.60
C LEU A 194 5.22 8.71 -5.61
N LEU A 195 5.43 8.03 -6.74
CA LEU A 195 5.00 6.65 -6.95
C LEU A 195 5.61 5.73 -5.90
N ASN A 196 4.89 4.71 -5.50
CA ASN A 196 5.49 3.64 -4.73
C ASN A 196 6.44 2.82 -5.61
N GLY A 197 7.54 2.33 -5.01
CA GLY A 197 8.52 1.51 -5.69
C GLY A 197 8.52 0.06 -5.22
N ALA A 198 8.87 -0.85 -6.12
CA ALA A 198 9.20 -2.22 -5.75
C ALA A 198 10.54 -2.24 -4.98
N PRO A 199 10.59 -2.85 -3.78
CA PRO A 199 11.81 -2.92 -3.00
C PRO A 199 12.84 -3.89 -3.60
N PRO A 200 14.15 -3.72 -3.30
CA PRO A 200 15.26 -4.43 -3.98
C PRO A 200 15.20 -5.95 -3.90
N GLN A 201 14.59 -6.51 -2.88
CA GLN A 201 14.42 -7.97 -2.75
C GLN A 201 13.50 -8.55 -3.83
N PHE A 202 12.63 -7.74 -4.44
CA PHE A 202 11.87 -8.13 -5.61
C PHE A 202 12.69 -7.80 -6.86
N HIS A 203 13.34 -8.79 -7.39
CA HIS A 203 14.13 -8.71 -8.62
C HIS A 203 14.02 -10.01 -9.40
N ARG A 204 14.27 -9.94 -10.70
CA ARG A 204 14.25 -11.11 -11.57
C ARG A 204 15.45 -12.01 -11.24
N TYR A 205 15.18 -13.25 -10.88
CA TYR A 205 16.23 -14.28 -10.70
C TYR A 205 16.84 -14.67 -12.03
N SER A 206 18.06 -15.19 -11.99
CA SER A 206 18.68 -15.80 -13.17
C SER A 206 17.83 -16.98 -13.67
N ALA A 207 17.96 -17.31 -14.96
CA ALA A 207 17.21 -18.43 -15.55
C ALA A 207 17.48 -19.75 -14.78
N ALA A 208 18.71 -19.97 -14.33
CA ALA A 208 19.09 -21.15 -13.57
C ALA A 208 18.46 -21.19 -12.16
N GLU A 209 18.40 -20.05 -11.47
CA GLU A 209 17.74 -19.95 -10.16
C GLU A 209 16.23 -20.15 -10.29
N ARG A 210 15.62 -19.47 -11.27
CA ARG A 210 14.19 -19.60 -11.57
C ARG A 210 13.84 -21.05 -11.92
N HIS A 211 14.64 -21.74 -12.75
CA HIS A 211 14.41 -23.12 -13.10
C HIS A 211 14.48 -24.03 -11.87
N ARG A 212 15.55 -23.94 -11.04
CA ARG A 212 15.66 -24.71 -9.79
C ARG A 212 14.49 -24.49 -8.86
N LEU A 213 14.04 -23.26 -8.73
CA LEU A 213 12.91 -22.89 -7.88
C LEU A 213 11.59 -23.49 -8.39
N ARG A 214 11.34 -23.39 -9.70
CA ARG A 214 10.13 -23.95 -10.33
C ARG A 214 10.11 -25.48 -10.26
N SER A 215 11.26 -26.15 -10.42
CA SER A 215 11.38 -27.60 -10.24
C SER A 215 11.09 -28.01 -8.79
N ARG A 216 11.68 -27.31 -7.81
CA ARG A 216 11.38 -27.52 -6.37
C ARG A 216 9.90 -27.39 -6.03
N LEU A 217 9.18 -26.53 -6.73
CA LEU A 217 7.75 -26.30 -6.52
C LEU A 217 6.84 -27.12 -7.44
N GLY A 218 7.41 -27.95 -8.34
CA GLY A 218 6.70 -28.84 -9.25
C GLY A 218 5.95 -28.12 -10.37
N VAL A 219 6.49 -26.96 -10.81
CA VAL A 219 5.87 -26.12 -11.86
C VAL A 219 6.84 -25.78 -13.01
N GLU A 220 7.88 -26.62 -13.20
CA GLU A 220 8.88 -26.42 -14.27
C GLU A 220 8.27 -26.52 -15.66
N ASP A 221 7.31 -27.43 -15.88
CA ASP A 221 6.72 -27.76 -17.17
C ASP A 221 5.32 -27.14 -17.38
N CYS A 222 4.95 -26.12 -16.62
CA CYS A 222 3.65 -25.47 -16.76
C CYS A 222 3.78 -23.93 -16.58
N LYS A 223 2.75 -23.21 -17.01
CA LYS A 223 2.62 -21.78 -16.70
C LYS A 223 1.99 -21.59 -15.34
N VAL A 224 2.33 -20.50 -14.66
CA VAL A 224 1.76 -20.13 -13.37
C VAL A 224 1.04 -18.80 -13.50
N VAL A 225 -0.25 -18.79 -13.29
CA VAL A 225 -1.07 -17.59 -13.17
C VAL A 225 -1.41 -17.39 -11.70
N ALA A 226 -1.23 -16.17 -11.18
CA ALA A 226 -1.41 -15.94 -9.76
C ALA A 226 -2.30 -14.74 -9.44
N TYR A 227 -2.88 -14.78 -8.25
CA TYR A 227 -3.45 -13.65 -7.53
C TYR A 227 -2.71 -13.48 -6.22
N ALA A 228 -2.44 -12.24 -5.82
CA ALA A 228 -1.90 -11.94 -4.50
C ALA A 228 -2.65 -10.78 -3.84
N GLY A 229 -3.18 -11.01 -2.63
CA GLY A 229 -3.94 -10.01 -1.91
C GLY A 229 -4.90 -10.59 -0.87
N ARG A 230 -5.59 -9.69 -0.15
CA ARG A 230 -6.60 -10.08 0.84
C ARG A 230 -7.86 -10.62 0.15
N PHE A 231 -8.51 -11.59 0.77
CA PHE A 231 -9.76 -12.16 0.25
C PHE A 231 -10.96 -11.39 0.81
N GLU A 232 -11.19 -10.21 0.25
CA GLU A 232 -12.22 -9.26 0.62
C GLU A 232 -13.01 -8.78 -0.60
N PRO A 233 -14.27 -8.30 -0.44
CA PRO A 233 -15.12 -7.91 -1.57
C PRO A 233 -14.50 -6.84 -2.48
N VAL A 234 -13.76 -5.88 -1.91
CA VAL A 234 -13.10 -4.82 -2.69
C VAL A 234 -12.08 -5.39 -3.67
N LYS A 235 -11.59 -6.60 -3.45
CA LYS A 235 -10.61 -7.29 -4.29
C LYS A 235 -11.25 -8.19 -5.37
N ASN A 236 -12.59 -8.30 -5.40
CA ASN A 236 -13.35 -9.13 -6.34
C ASN A 236 -12.83 -10.58 -6.47
N VAL A 237 -12.35 -11.15 -5.35
CA VAL A 237 -11.72 -12.47 -5.36
C VAL A 237 -12.68 -13.60 -5.75
N LEU A 238 -13.99 -13.38 -5.62
CA LEU A 238 -15.01 -14.34 -6.08
C LEU A 238 -15.07 -14.48 -7.60
N TRP A 239 -14.46 -13.59 -8.35
CA TRP A 239 -14.35 -13.69 -9.81
C TRP A 239 -13.14 -14.51 -10.25
N LEU A 240 -12.19 -14.79 -9.36
CA LEU A 240 -10.98 -15.55 -9.70
C LEU A 240 -11.27 -16.95 -10.28
N PRO A 241 -12.23 -17.72 -9.77
CA PRO A 241 -12.54 -19.03 -10.35
C PRO A 241 -12.95 -18.93 -11.83
N ASP A 242 -13.83 -17.99 -12.19
CA ASP A 242 -14.27 -17.79 -13.58
C ASP A 242 -13.12 -17.23 -14.45
N ILE A 243 -12.38 -16.23 -13.97
CA ILE A 243 -11.23 -15.68 -14.70
C ILE A 243 -10.20 -16.78 -14.97
N PHE A 244 -9.83 -17.58 -13.99
CA PHE A 244 -8.83 -18.64 -14.12
C PHE A 244 -9.30 -19.76 -15.02
N HIS A 245 -10.57 -20.15 -14.89
CA HIS A 245 -11.16 -21.15 -15.79
C HIS A 245 -11.12 -20.68 -17.27
N ARG A 246 -11.48 -19.42 -17.54
CA ARG A 246 -11.41 -18.86 -18.91
C ARG A 246 -9.98 -18.77 -19.44
N ILE A 247 -8.99 -18.45 -18.58
CA ILE A 247 -7.58 -18.50 -18.96
C ILE A 247 -7.18 -19.93 -19.35
N ALA A 248 -7.58 -20.93 -18.56
CA ALA A 248 -7.30 -22.33 -18.86
C ALA A 248 -7.93 -22.78 -20.19
N LEU A 249 -9.12 -22.29 -20.54
CA LEU A 249 -9.77 -22.60 -21.81
C LEU A 249 -9.10 -21.92 -23.02
N LYS A 250 -8.51 -20.71 -22.82
CA LYS A 250 -7.92 -19.90 -23.90
C LYS A 250 -6.42 -20.19 -24.13
N TYR A 251 -5.74 -20.81 -23.18
CA TYR A 251 -4.32 -21.13 -23.28
C TYR A 251 -4.12 -22.61 -23.62
N ASP A 252 -3.52 -22.87 -24.77
CA ASP A 252 -3.20 -24.23 -25.23
C ASP A 252 -1.90 -24.73 -24.58
N GLY A 253 -1.96 -25.08 -23.31
CA GLY A 253 -0.83 -25.59 -22.55
C GLY A 253 -1.18 -25.83 -21.07
N ARG A 254 -0.28 -26.49 -20.35
CA ARG A 254 -0.49 -26.71 -18.93
C ARG A 254 -0.34 -25.41 -18.14
N VAL A 255 -1.34 -25.08 -17.34
CA VAL A 255 -1.35 -23.92 -16.45
C VAL A 255 -1.81 -24.33 -15.04
N VAL A 256 -1.17 -23.79 -14.02
CA VAL A 256 -1.56 -23.92 -12.62
C VAL A 256 -1.87 -22.54 -12.05
N PHE A 257 -2.89 -22.46 -11.22
CA PHE A 257 -3.36 -21.22 -10.66
C PHE A 257 -3.00 -21.11 -9.16
N TRP A 258 -2.35 -20.01 -8.79
CA TRP A 258 -1.94 -19.77 -7.42
C TRP A 258 -2.70 -18.60 -6.81
N THR A 259 -3.04 -18.73 -5.53
CA THR A 259 -3.47 -17.59 -4.75
C THR A 259 -2.60 -17.41 -3.52
N MET A 260 -2.13 -16.20 -3.29
CA MET A 260 -1.30 -15.78 -2.17
C MET A 260 -2.06 -14.76 -1.34
N GLY A 261 -2.53 -15.18 -0.17
CA GLY A 261 -3.34 -14.35 0.72
C GLY A 261 -4.48 -15.13 1.36
N SER A 262 -5.23 -14.44 2.19
CA SER A 262 -6.36 -14.99 2.91
C SER A 262 -7.36 -13.90 3.29
N GLY A 263 -8.52 -14.28 3.74
CA GLY A 263 -9.57 -13.38 4.21
C GLY A 263 -10.88 -14.14 4.42
N TRP A 264 -11.91 -13.44 4.80
CA TRP A 264 -13.19 -14.08 5.14
C TRP A 264 -13.93 -14.68 3.93
N GLN A 265 -13.52 -14.37 2.69
CA GLN A 265 -14.04 -15.02 1.47
C GLN A 265 -13.27 -16.26 1.04
N SER A 266 -12.25 -16.71 1.81
CA SER A 266 -11.38 -17.84 1.41
C SER A 266 -12.14 -19.13 1.09
N ASP A 267 -13.13 -19.49 1.90
CA ASP A 267 -13.91 -20.73 1.70
C ASP A 267 -14.81 -20.64 0.46
N HIS A 268 -15.31 -19.45 0.12
CA HIS A 268 -16.11 -19.25 -1.09
C HIS A 268 -15.23 -19.36 -2.34
N VAL A 269 -14.06 -18.74 -2.32
CA VAL A 269 -13.09 -18.83 -3.42
C VAL A 269 -12.65 -20.28 -3.63
N LYS A 270 -12.35 -20.99 -2.52
CA LYS A 270 -11.96 -22.41 -2.60
C LYS A 270 -13.04 -23.25 -3.27
N ARG A 271 -14.30 -23.13 -2.86
CA ARG A 271 -15.42 -23.84 -3.50
C ARG A 271 -15.52 -23.53 -4.99
N GLY A 272 -15.42 -22.26 -5.38
CA GLY A 272 -15.43 -21.89 -6.78
C GLY A 272 -14.29 -22.51 -7.59
N PHE A 273 -13.11 -22.66 -7.02
CA PHE A 273 -12.00 -23.40 -7.66
C PHE A 273 -12.27 -24.90 -7.76
N ASP A 274 -12.78 -25.53 -6.69
CA ASP A 274 -13.15 -26.95 -6.69
C ASP A 274 -14.20 -27.24 -7.79
N ASP A 275 -15.19 -26.35 -7.95
CA ASP A 275 -16.26 -26.46 -8.95
C ASP A 275 -15.77 -26.20 -10.38
N SER A 276 -14.73 -25.39 -10.57
CA SER A 276 -14.20 -25.00 -11.89
C SER A 276 -13.34 -26.07 -12.56
N GLY A 277 -12.87 -27.07 -11.82
CA GLY A 277 -12.03 -28.16 -12.32
C GLY A 277 -10.61 -27.75 -12.75
N ILE A 278 -10.13 -26.59 -12.39
CA ILE A 278 -8.77 -26.11 -12.70
C ILE A 278 -7.73 -26.67 -11.71
N ASP A 279 -6.46 -26.78 -12.16
CA ASP A 279 -5.34 -27.11 -11.27
C ASP A 279 -4.93 -25.85 -10.49
N TYR A 280 -5.12 -25.84 -9.17
CA TYR A 280 -4.86 -24.66 -8.36
C TYR A 280 -4.15 -24.97 -7.04
N LYS A 281 -3.51 -23.93 -6.47
CA LYS A 281 -2.90 -23.95 -5.16
C LYS A 281 -3.18 -22.68 -4.38
N MET A 282 -3.81 -22.81 -3.23
CA MET A 282 -3.98 -21.71 -2.27
C MET A 282 -2.84 -21.76 -1.25
N TRP A 283 -1.95 -20.76 -1.29
CA TRP A 283 -0.82 -20.64 -0.36
C TRP A 283 -1.21 -20.10 1.02
N GLY A 284 -2.43 -19.53 1.14
CA GLY A 284 -2.83 -18.82 2.35
C GLY A 284 -2.01 -17.54 2.57
N LYS A 285 -1.86 -17.13 3.82
CA LYS A 285 -1.03 -15.97 4.19
C LYS A 285 0.44 -16.33 4.03
N VAL A 286 1.09 -15.72 3.04
CA VAL A 286 2.51 -15.91 2.74
C VAL A 286 3.34 -14.90 3.53
N ALA A 287 4.47 -15.33 4.08
CA ALA A 287 5.43 -14.45 4.72
C ALA A 287 6.06 -13.50 3.67
N PRO A 288 6.25 -12.20 3.98
CA PRO A 288 6.78 -11.22 3.03
C PRO A 288 8.10 -11.64 2.39
N GLU A 289 8.98 -12.28 3.16
CA GLU A 289 10.32 -12.71 2.72
C GLU A 289 10.25 -13.81 1.66
N ARG A 290 9.13 -14.54 1.59
CA ARG A 290 8.90 -15.61 0.60
C ARG A 290 8.24 -15.12 -0.68
N MET A 291 7.64 -13.94 -0.66
CA MET A 291 6.92 -13.39 -1.82
C MET A 291 7.81 -13.26 -3.07
N PRO A 292 9.09 -12.78 -2.98
CA PRO A 292 9.97 -12.69 -4.14
C PRO A 292 10.22 -14.06 -4.82
N GLU A 293 10.38 -15.13 -4.04
CA GLU A 293 10.52 -16.50 -4.58
C GLU A 293 9.28 -16.91 -5.39
N LEU A 294 8.09 -16.71 -4.81
CA LEU A 294 6.84 -17.09 -5.48
C LEU A 294 6.60 -16.26 -6.74
N PHE A 295 6.83 -14.94 -6.70
CA PHE A 295 6.68 -14.09 -7.89
C PHE A 295 7.67 -14.44 -8.99
N ASN A 296 8.88 -14.89 -8.68
CA ASN A 296 9.81 -15.41 -9.67
C ASN A 296 9.33 -16.71 -10.33
N CYS A 297 8.35 -17.43 -9.77
CA CYS A 297 7.72 -18.58 -10.41
C CYS A 297 6.49 -18.21 -11.25
N VAL A 298 5.88 -17.05 -10.97
CA VAL A 298 4.68 -16.57 -11.66
C VAL A 298 5.01 -16.12 -13.08
N ASP A 299 4.13 -16.43 -14.03
CA ASP A 299 4.20 -15.94 -15.40
C ASP A 299 3.26 -14.73 -15.60
N VAL A 300 2.05 -14.77 -15.01
CA VAL A 300 1.08 -13.66 -15.06
C VAL A 300 0.40 -13.49 -13.70
N LEU A 301 0.40 -12.27 -13.19
CA LEU A 301 -0.40 -11.85 -12.03
C LEU A 301 -1.72 -11.26 -12.50
N VAL A 302 -2.84 -11.68 -11.91
CA VAL A 302 -4.18 -11.17 -12.17
C VAL A 302 -4.69 -10.42 -10.95
N LEU A 303 -5.12 -9.14 -11.14
CA LEU A 303 -5.62 -8.30 -10.06
C LEU A 303 -7.00 -7.70 -10.42
N PRO A 304 -8.12 -8.37 -10.10
CA PRO A 304 -9.47 -7.90 -10.46
C PRO A 304 -10.05 -6.88 -9.46
N SER A 305 -9.21 -6.22 -8.68
CA SER A 305 -9.61 -5.33 -7.59
C SER A 305 -10.49 -4.19 -8.07
N ARG A 306 -11.57 -3.90 -7.34
CA ARG A 306 -12.46 -2.77 -7.60
C ARG A 306 -11.82 -1.42 -7.28
N LEU A 307 -10.97 -1.38 -6.25
CA LEU A 307 -10.30 -0.16 -5.79
C LEU A 307 -8.85 -0.45 -5.40
N GLU A 308 -7.93 0.34 -5.94
CA GLU A 308 -6.51 0.36 -5.58
C GLU A 308 -6.01 1.80 -5.55
N GLY A 309 -5.24 2.14 -4.51
CA GLY A 309 -4.54 3.42 -4.45
C GLY A 309 -3.30 3.45 -5.33
N PHE A 310 -2.48 2.42 -5.21
CA PHE A 310 -1.39 2.00 -6.09
C PHE A 310 -1.00 0.57 -5.70
N PRO A 311 -1.30 -0.43 -6.53
CA PRO A 311 -1.17 -1.83 -6.13
C PRO A 311 0.29 -2.27 -6.14
N LEU A 312 0.94 -2.30 -4.97
CA LEU A 312 2.33 -2.73 -4.81
C LEU A 312 2.59 -4.11 -5.40
N VAL A 313 1.65 -5.03 -5.20
CA VAL A 313 1.77 -6.42 -5.66
C VAL A 313 2.02 -6.54 -7.17
N THR A 314 1.49 -5.62 -7.98
CA THR A 314 1.73 -5.63 -9.44
C THR A 314 3.15 -5.23 -9.78
N ILE A 315 3.68 -4.17 -9.18
CA ILE A 315 5.07 -3.74 -9.41
C ILE A 315 6.09 -4.71 -8.81
N GLU A 316 5.76 -5.37 -7.70
CA GLU A 316 6.57 -6.43 -7.11
C GLU A 316 6.65 -7.65 -8.04
N ALA A 317 5.53 -8.05 -8.65
CA ALA A 317 5.49 -9.13 -9.63
C ALA A 317 6.28 -8.78 -10.90
N LEU A 318 6.10 -7.56 -11.45
CA LEU A 318 6.89 -7.07 -12.60
C LEU A 318 8.39 -7.05 -12.29
N ALA A 319 8.79 -6.61 -11.11
CA ALA A 319 10.19 -6.61 -10.69
C ALA A 319 10.80 -8.02 -10.67
N CYS A 320 10.00 -9.04 -10.36
CA CYS A 320 10.39 -10.45 -10.40
C CYS A 320 10.31 -11.08 -11.79
N GLY A 321 9.85 -10.34 -12.82
CA GLY A 321 9.74 -10.79 -14.19
C GLY A 321 8.45 -11.52 -14.53
N ALA A 322 7.42 -11.44 -13.69
CA ALA A 322 6.05 -11.81 -14.05
C ALA A 322 5.41 -10.67 -14.84
N ASN A 323 4.45 -10.98 -15.71
CA ASN A 323 3.55 -9.99 -16.27
C ASN A 323 2.38 -9.73 -15.32
N ALA A 324 1.63 -8.65 -15.53
CA ALA A 324 0.46 -8.32 -14.74
C ALA A 324 -0.68 -7.80 -15.59
N VAL A 325 -1.90 -8.25 -15.29
CA VAL A 325 -3.16 -7.73 -15.83
C VAL A 325 -4.09 -7.36 -14.67
N ALA A 326 -4.84 -6.28 -14.81
CA ALA A 326 -5.65 -5.80 -13.69
C ALA A 326 -6.92 -5.07 -14.13
N ALA A 327 -7.80 -4.82 -13.17
CA ALA A 327 -8.90 -3.87 -13.35
C ALA A 327 -8.36 -2.44 -13.48
N ASP A 328 -8.99 -1.63 -14.35
CA ASP A 328 -8.71 -0.19 -14.47
C ASP A 328 -9.28 0.55 -13.27
N THR A 329 -8.45 0.74 -12.28
CA THR A 329 -8.76 1.51 -11.08
C THR A 329 -8.06 2.87 -11.14
N VAL A 330 -8.14 3.63 -10.07
CA VAL A 330 -7.61 5.00 -9.99
C VAL A 330 -6.15 5.13 -10.47
N SER A 331 -5.32 4.09 -10.30
CA SER A 331 -3.88 4.19 -10.55
C SER A 331 -3.23 2.95 -11.14
N THR A 332 -3.97 1.91 -11.42
CA THR A 332 -3.38 0.62 -11.84
C THR A 332 -2.57 0.74 -13.14
N ALA A 333 -3.09 1.52 -14.10
CA ALA A 333 -2.43 1.74 -15.38
C ALA A 333 -1.04 2.41 -15.27
N GLU A 334 -0.80 3.19 -14.22
CA GLU A 334 0.49 3.87 -14.00
C GLU A 334 1.61 2.87 -13.64
N GLY A 335 1.24 1.74 -13.02
CA GLY A 335 2.19 0.68 -12.65
C GLY A 335 2.41 -0.36 -13.74
N ILE A 336 1.38 -0.71 -14.52
CA ILE A 336 1.44 -1.85 -15.45
C ILE A 336 1.14 -1.52 -16.92
N GLY A 337 0.89 -0.25 -17.23
CA GLY A 337 0.55 0.22 -18.58
C GLY A 337 -0.94 0.08 -18.93
N ARG A 338 -1.40 0.96 -19.82
CA ARG A 338 -2.81 1.08 -20.20
C ARG A 338 -3.36 -0.17 -20.90
N ASP A 339 -2.55 -0.85 -21.70
CA ASP A 339 -2.96 -2.05 -22.46
C ASP A 339 -3.21 -3.28 -21.57
N ASN A 340 -2.88 -3.21 -20.30
CA ASN A 340 -2.98 -4.32 -19.35
C ASN A 340 -4.00 -4.08 -18.25
N VAL A 341 -4.84 -3.03 -18.39
CA VAL A 341 -5.93 -2.71 -17.47
C VAL A 341 -7.27 -2.67 -18.19
N PHE A 342 -8.31 -3.17 -17.54
CA PHE A 342 -9.64 -3.36 -18.13
C PHE A 342 -10.71 -2.74 -17.23
N VAL A 343 -11.69 -2.08 -17.85
CA VAL A 343 -12.84 -1.50 -17.15
C VAL A 343 -13.69 -2.62 -16.53
N LEU A 344 -14.22 -2.37 -15.35
CA LEU A 344 -15.10 -3.31 -14.64
C LEU A 344 -16.54 -3.21 -15.20
N ASP A 345 -16.72 -3.75 -16.41
CA ASP A 345 -17.98 -3.87 -17.13
C ASP A 345 -18.35 -5.36 -17.36
N ASP A 346 -19.37 -5.61 -18.17
CA ASP A 346 -19.86 -6.97 -18.45
C ASP A 346 -18.80 -7.83 -19.18
N ASP A 347 -17.90 -7.23 -19.94
CA ASP A 347 -16.85 -7.91 -20.71
C ASP A 347 -15.55 -8.07 -19.92
N PHE A 348 -15.46 -7.52 -18.69
CA PHE A 348 -14.24 -7.47 -17.89
C PHE A 348 -13.58 -8.83 -17.74
N ILE A 349 -14.33 -9.86 -17.36
CA ILE A 349 -13.79 -11.21 -17.09
C ILE A 349 -13.23 -11.82 -18.37
N ASP A 350 -13.88 -11.62 -19.50
CA ASP A 350 -13.39 -12.14 -20.79
C ASP A 350 -12.15 -11.39 -21.27
N ASN A 351 -12.15 -10.08 -21.14
CA ASN A 351 -11.04 -9.21 -21.56
C ASN A 351 -9.77 -9.49 -20.76
N ILE A 352 -9.85 -9.52 -19.42
CA ILE A 352 -8.69 -9.78 -18.55
C ILE A 352 -8.16 -11.20 -18.75
N SER A 353 -9.06 -12.19 -18.95
CA SER A 353 -8.68 -13.58 -19.20
C SER A 353 -8.00 -13.74 -20.56
N SER A 354 -8.52 -13.08 -21.59
CA SER A 354 -7.95 -13.10 -22.96
C SER A 354 -6.54 -12.50 -22.97
N ARG A 355 -6.34 -11.38 -22.29
CA ARG A 355 -5.02 -10.73 -22.22
C ARG A 355 -4.03 -11.58 -21.43
N ALA A 356 -4.45 -12.18 -20.32
CA ALA A 356 -3.59 -13.09 -19.55
C ALA A 356 -3.17 -14.30 -20.37
N ALA A 357 -4.11 -14.94 -21.09
CA ALA A 357 -3.81 -16.06 -21.98
C ALA A 357 -2.86 -15.66 -23.13
N GLU A 358 -3.05 -14.49 -23.74
CA GLU A 358 -2.14 -13.94 -24.74
C GLU A 358 -0.71 -13.77 -24.20
N MET A 359 -0.56 -13.23 -22.98
CA MET A 359 0.75 -13.09 -22.33
C MET A 359 1.45 -14.42 -22.12
N LEU A 360 0.71 -15.47 -21.76
CA LEU A 360 1.25 -16.81 -21.62
C LEU A 360 1.73 -17.40 -22.97
N ALA A 361 0.94 -17.20 -24.04
CA ALA A 361 1.20 -17.77 -25.35
C ALA A 361 2.34 -17.07 -26.11
N ARG A 362 2.41 -15.73 -26.01
CA ARG A 362 3.35 -14.91 -26.80
C ARG A 362 4.66 -14.54 -26.10
N HIS A 363 4.88 -15.03 -24.86
CA HIS A 363 6.06 -14.68 -24.05
C HIS A 363 6.30 -13.16 -23.98
N ILE A 364 5.23 -12.40 -23.74
CA ILE A 364 5.31 -10.95 -23.55
C ILE A 364 6.19 -10.65 -22.36
N ASP A 365 7.16 -9.75 -22.48
CA ASP A 365 7.96 -9.21 -21.39
C ASP A 365 7.45 -7.81 -21.03
N GLN A 366 6.91 -7.66 -19.85
CA GLN A 366 6.39 -6.40 -19.34
C GLN A 366 7.38 -5.87 -18.28
N PRO A 367 8.26 -4.93 -18.64
CA PRO A 367 9.26 -4.44 -17.70
C PRO A 367 8.64 -3.60 -16.58
N LEU A 368 9.26 -3.63 -15.41
CA LEU A 368 8.94 -2.67 -14.35
C LEU A 368 9.26 -1.26 -14.85
N PRO A 369 8.32 -0.30 -14.80
CA PRO A 369 8.62 1.10 -15.10
C PRO A 369 9.72 1.62 -14.15
N GLU A 370 10.72 2.33 -14.66
CA GLU A 370 11.85 2.86 -13.88
C GLU A 370 11.38 3.67 -12.66
N ALA A 371 10.35 4.49 -12.86
CA ALA A 371 9.75 5.31 -11.80
C ALA A 371 9.10 4.49 -10.67
N CYS A 372 8.82 3.20 -10.89
CA CYS A 372 8.25 2.27 -9.92
C CYS A 372 9.30 1.44 -9.16
N SER A 373 10.57 1.88 -9.15
CA SER A 373 11.60 1.33 -8.27
C SER A 373 11.72 2.13 -6.97
N CYS A 374 12.03 1.47 -5.85
CA CYS A 374 12.27 2.17 -4.58
C CYS A 374 13.43 3.17 -4.67
N ALA A 375 14.45 2.88 -5.50
CA ALA A 375 15.57 3.79 -5.73
C ALA A 375 15.12 5.09 -6.42
N ALA A 376 14.27 5.00 -7.46
CA ALA A 376 13.70 6.17 -8.14
C ALA A 376 12.80 6.99 -7.23
N THR A 377 11.94 6.31 -6.44
CA THR A 377 11.08 6.96 -5.45
C THR A 377 11.91 7.73 -4.42
N ALA A 378 12.93 7.08 -3.83
CA ALA A 378 13.78 7.71 -2.82
C ALA A 378 14.58 8.90 -3.39
N LYS A 379 15.11 8.77 -4.61
CA LYS A 379 15.81 9.86 -5.30
C LYS A 379 14.89 11.08 -5.47
N LYS A 380 13.69 10.86 -5.98
CA LYS A 380 12.70 11.94 -6.15
C LYS A 380 12.29 12.58 -4.82
N GLU A 381 12.05 11.77 -3.80
CA GLU A 381 11.71 12.24 -2.45
C GLU A 381 12.83 13.10 -1.87
N ASN A 382 14.10 12.64 -1.97
CA ASN A 382 15.26 13.39 -1.54
C ASN A 382 15.38 14.75 -2.27
N GLU A 383 15.23 14.77 -3.60
CA GLU A 383 15.26 16.01 -4.39
C GLU A 383 14.18 17.01 -3.93
N ILE A 384 12.98 16.50 -3.61
CA ILE A 384 11.90 17.34 -3.08
C ILE A 384 12.29 17.88 -1.70
N TYR A 385 12.76 17.06 -0.78
CA TYR A 385 13.19 17.50 0.55
C TYR A 385 14.30 18.55 0.48
N GLN A 386 15.31 18.36 -0.37
CA GLN A 386 16.40 19.32 -0.55
C GLN A 386 15.90 20.67 -1.05
N ARG A 387 14.92 20.74 -1.95
CA ARG A 387 14.32 22.01 -2.42
C ARG A 387 13.67 22.83 -1.31
N TYR A 388 13.15 22.16 -0.27
CA TYR A 388 12.54 22.85 0.87
C TYR A 388 13.56 23.16 1.98
N LEU A 389 14.50 22.27 2.23
CA LEU A 389 15.56 22.45 3.24
C LEU A 389 16.50 23.62 2.90
N THR A 390 16.77 23.85 1.61
CA THR A 390 17.61 24.98 1.16
C THR A 390 16.94 26.35 1.39
N LYS A 391 15.61 26.38 1.54
CA LYS A 391 14.84 27.61 1.81
C LYS A 391 14.69 27.91 3.29
N LEU A 392 15.01 26.97 4.16
CA LEU A 392 14.98 27.21 5.60
C LEU A 392 16.22 27.99 6.03
N PRO A 393 16.10 28.99 6.94
CA PRO A 393 17.27 29.61 7.53
C PRO A 393 18.12 28.52 8.18
N LYS A 394 19.43 28.53 7.91
CA LYS A 394 20.37 27.67 8.63
C LYS A 394 20.27 28.10 10.10
N ASN A 395 19.68 27.28 10.93
CA ASN A 395 19.75 27.50 12.37
C ASN A 395 21.23 27.59 12.74
N GLN A 396 21.64 28.79 13.15
CA GLN A 396 22.97 29.08 13.71
C GLN A 396 23.12 28.42 15.06
#